data_7d17d0e4a395ea3848faf08a1f88d61b
#
_entry.id   7d17d0e4a395ea3848faf08a1f88d61b
#
_cell.length_a   1.000
_cell.length_b   1.000
_cell.length_c   1.000
_cell.angle_alpha   90.00
_cell.angle_beta   90.00
_cell.angle_gamma   90.00
#
_symmetry.space_group_name_H-M   'P 1'
#
loop_
_entity.id
_entity.type
_entity.pdbx_description
1 polymer ?
#
loop_
_entity_poly.entity_id
_entity_poly.type
_entity_poly.pdbx_seq_one_letter_code
_entity_poly.pdbx_strand_id
1 'polypeptide(L)'
;TKTDTRVEKILIEELTKAKKSYSFLTEESGKIENKDKDKIWIIDPIDGTTNFLHGIPHFAISLALKVDNEIQSALIHDPIKNEIFFAEKNNGAYFNNHRVRVSNKSNLEDCLFSSNQEGLKIIFPNLNMRSTGSAALDLAYVGSGRLDGFFQNKIKLWDIAAGILIIKEAGGTSNDIIEYNDLSINIRAASSSIYSKMMEKLVNF
;
A
#
# COMPACT_ATOMS: atom_id res chain seq x y z
N THR A 1 14.46 2.45 11.82
CA THR A 1 14.89 2.28 13.25
C THR A 1 15.59 0.94 13.45
N LYS A 2 16.14 0.68 14.69
CA LYS A 2 16.70 -0.66 15.02
C LYS A 2 15.66 -1.78 14.91
N THR A 3 14.39 -1.47 15.13
CA THR A 3 13.30 -2.45 15.01
C THR A 3 13.01 -2.74 13.57
N ASP A 4 12.94 -1.71 12.70
CA ASP A 4 12.72 -1.86 11.24
C ASP A 4 13.80 -2.76 10.64
N THR A 5 15.08 -2.46 10.89
CA THR A 5 16.21 -3.26 10.41
C THR A 5 16.14 -4.72 10.92
N ARG A 6 15.67 -4.94 12.15
CA ARG A 6 15.53 -6.31 12.71
C ARG A 6 14.37 -7.06 12.05
N VAL A 7 13.21 -6.41 11.85
CA VAL A 7 12.05 -7.00 11.19
C VAL A 7 12.39 -7.33 9.74
N GLU A 8 13.02 -6.39 9.03
CA GLU A 8 13.47 -6.59 7.65
C GLU A 8 14.39 -7.81 7.53
N LYS A 9 15.39 -7.92 8.41
CA LYS A 9 16.32 -9.06 8.41
C LYS A 9 15.58 -10.39 8.58
N ILE A 10 14.64 -10.47 9.52
CA ILE A 10 13.84 -11.68 9.74
C ILE A 10 13.02 -12.03 8.49
N LEU A 11 12.37 -11.04 7.87
CA LEU A 11 11.57 -11.24 6.66
C LEU A 11 12.45 -11.74 5.50
N ILE A 12 13.62 -11.14 5.28
CA ILE A 12 14.57 -11.58 4.24
C ILE A 12 15.03 -13.01 4.49
N GLU A 13 15.38 -13.35 5.74
CA GLU A 13 15.80 -14.72 6.11
C GLU A 13 14.70 -15.74 5.84
N GLU A 14 13.46 -15.48 6.25
CA GLU A 14 12.34 -16.41 6.04
C GLU A 14 11.95 -16.54 4.57
N LEU A 15 11.88 -15.44 3.83
CA LEU A 15 11.58 -15.46 2.40
C LEU A 15 12.68 -16.13 1.58
N THR A 16 13.95 -15.97 1.99
CA THR A 16 15.07 -16.66 1.36
C THR A 16 15.00 -18.18 1.55
N LYS A 17 14.53 -18.67 2.71
CA LYS A 17 14.30 -20.12 2.91
C LYS A 17 13.26 -20.65 1.94
N ALA A 18 12.22 -19.88 1.65
CA ALA A 18 11.15 -20.27 0.72
C ALA A 18 11.59 -20.18 -0.75
N LYS A 19 12.31 -19.12 -1.13
CA LYS A 19 12.71 -18.81 -2.52
C LYS A 19 14.10 -18.17 -2.56
N LYS A 20 15.12 -18.98 -2.44
CA LYS A 20 16.54 -18.56 -2.34
C LYS A 20 17.06 -17.71 -3.50
N SER A 21 16.46 -17.85 -4.68
CA SER A 21 16.93 -17.15 -5.89
C SER A 21 16.33 -15.76 -6.08
N TYR A 22 15.26 -15.40 -5.35
CA TYR A 22 14.55 -14.14 -5.55
C TYR A 22 15.34 -12.96 -4.97
N SER A 23 15.25 -11.83 -5.66
CA SER A 23 15.84 -10.56 -5.25
C SER A 23 14.92 -9.81 -4.26
N PHE A 24 15.45 -8.75 -3.64
CA PHE A 24 14.70 -7.92 -2.71
C PHE A 24 14.84 -6.44 -3.05
N LEU A 25 13.79 -5.68 -2.79
CA LEU A 25 13.78 -4.23 -2.72
C LEU A 25 13.13 -3.84 -1.38
N THR A 26 13.90 -3.24 -0.49
CA THR A 26 13.48 -3.00 0.89
C THR A 26 13.77 -1.57 1.31
N GLU A 27 13.05 -1.06 2.30
CA GLU A 27 13.23 0.30 2.79
C GLU A 27 14.60 0.52 3.40
N GLU A 28 15.07 -0.36 4.28
CA GLU A 28 16.28 -0.17 5.08
C GLU A 28 17.55 -0.57 4.32
N SER A 29 17.53 -1.70 3.61
CA SER A 29 18.70 -2.24 2.90
C SER A 29 18.74 -1.89 1.41
N GLY A 30 17.66 -1.31 0.86
CA GLY A 30 17.57 -1.00 -0.56
C GLY A 30 17.46 -2.26 -1.43
N LYS A 31 18.17 -2.26 -2.56
CA LYS A 31 18.12 -3.36 -3.52
C LYS A 31 19.16 -4.45 -3.19
N ILE A 32 18.69 -5.68 -3.04
CA ILE A 32 19.52 -6.88 -2.84
C ILE A 32 19.30 -7.79 -4.05
N GLU A 33 20.31 -7.90 -4.91
CA GLU A 33 20.24 -8.73 -6.11
C GLU A 33 20.66 -10.16 -5.82
N ASN A 34 19.80 -11.10 -6.18
CA ASN A 34 20.05 -12.52 -6.22
C ASN A 34 20.00 -13.03 -7.68
N LYS A 35 19.95 -14.37 -7.86
CA LYS A 35 20.00 -15.00 -9.19
C LYS A 35 18.82 -14.60 -10.09
N ASP A 36 17.60 -14.54 -9.54
CA ASP A 36 16.37 -14.18 -10.26
C ASP A 36 16.11 -12.67 -10.07
N LYS A 37 16.55 -11.86 -11.04
CA LYS A 37 16.41 -10.40 -10.99
C LYS A 37 15.00 -9.92 -11.32
N ASP A 38 14.20 -10.73 -12.00
CA ASP A 38 12.83 -10.42 -12.41
C ASP A 38 11.79 -10.82 -11.35
N LYS A 39 12.23 -11.52 -10.28
CA LYS A 39 11.40 -11.91 -9.15
C LYS A 39 11.88 -11.21 -7.90
N ILE A 40 11.12 -10.22 -7.47
CA ILE A 40 11.56 -9.29 -6.44
C ILE A 40 10.51 -9.23 -5.32
N TRP A 41 10.94 -9.50 -4.09
CA TRP A 41 10.19 -9.15 -2.90
C TRP A 41 10.36 -7.65 -2.62
N ILE A 42 9.25 -6.93 -2.52
CA ILE A 42 9.21 -5.51 -2.15
C ILE A 42 8.71 -5.45 -0.71
N ILE A 43 9.49 -4.85 0.20
CA ILE A 43 9.26 -4.93 1.64
C ILE A 43 9.35 -3.55 2.27
N ASP A 44 8.33 -3.17 3.02
CA ASP A 44 8.40 -2.18 4.08
C ASP A 44 8.25 -2.92 5.42
N PRO A 45 9.28 -2.94 6.27
CA PRO A 45 9.24 -3.64 7.54
C PRO A 45 8.31 -3.00 8.56
N ILE A 46 8.18 -1.67 8.56
CA ILE A 46 7.26 -0.92 9.43
C ILE A 46 6.77 0.35 8.71
N ASP A 47 5.76 0.23 7.86
CA ASP A 47 5.06 1.40 7.34
C ASP A 47 4.32 2.12 8.48
N GLY A 48 4.63 3.40 8.65
CA GLY A 48 4.19 4.18 9.81
C GLY A 48 5.21 4.21 10.95
N THR A 49 6.51 4.25 10.64
CA THR A 49 7.62 4.31 11.62
C THR A 49 7.45 5.43 12.64
N THR A 50 6.95 6.61 12.23
CA THR A 50 6.67 7.71 13.17
C THR A 50 5.61 7.31 14.20
N ASN A 51 4.52 6.68 13.78
CA ASN A 51 3.49 6.15 14.68
C ASN A 51 4.08 5.14 15.66
N PHE A 52 4.85 4.20 15.13
CA PHE A 52 5.52 3.18 15.93
C PHE A 52 6.41 3.79 17.03
N LEU A 53 7.25 4.77 16.68
CA LEU A 53 8.16 5.45 17.63
C LEU A 53 7.41 6.20 18.73
N HIS A 54 6.23 6.75 18.42
CA HIS A 54 5.39 7.47 19.39
C HIS A 54 4.40 6.58 20.13
N GLY A 55 4.42 5.26 19.93
CA GLY A 55 3.49 4.33 20.57
C GLY A 55 2.05 4.45 20.07
N ILE A 56 1.84 5.05 18.89
CA ILE A 56 0.55 5.11 18.24
C ILE A 56 0.28 3.75 17.56
N PRO A 57 -0.81 3.03 17.93
CA PRO A 57 -1.04 1.66 17.48
C PRO A 57 -1.62 1.62 16.04
N HIS A 58 -0.91 2.21 15.07
CA HIS A 58 -1.31 2.30 13.67
C HIS A 58 -0.08 2.27 12.76
N PHE A 59 0.40 1.07 12.45
CA PHE A 59 1.52 0.78 11.58
C PHE A 59 1.38 -0.65 11.04
N ALA A 60 2.09 -0.98 9.97
CA ALA A 60 1.97 -2.28 9.32
C ALA A 60 3.29 -2.80 8.75
N ILE A 61 3.36 -4.11 8.52
CA ILE A 61 4.32 -4.73 7.62
C ILE A 61 3.68 -4.78 6.23
N SER A 62 4.37 -4.28 5.21
CA SER A 62 3.94 -4.34 3.81
C SER A 62 4.88 -5.24 3.01
N LEU A 63 4.31 -6.22 2.30
CA LEU A 63 5.04 -7.19 1.51
C LEU A 63 4.37 -7.40 0.16
N ALA A 64 5.13 -7.27 -0.93
CA ALA A 64 4.65 -7.61 -2.27
C ALA A 64 5.66 -8.47 -3.02
N LEU A 65 5.18 -9.40 -3.84
CA LEU A 65 5.98 -10.15 -4.79
C LEU A 65 5.75 -9.59 -6.19
N LYS A 66 6.80 -9.02 -6.78
CA LYS A 66 6.84 -8.64 -8.19
C LYS A 66 7.49 -9.77 -9.00
N VAL A 67 6.83 -10.18 -10.09
CA VAL A 67 7.40 -11.08 -11.10
C VAL A 67 7.30 -10.35 -12.44
N ASP A 68 8.42 -10.29 -13.15
CA ASP A 68 8.59 -9.42 -14.30
C ASP A 68 8.26 -7.96 -13.93
N ASN A 69 7.30 -7.33 -14.54
CA ASN A 69 6.87 -5.97 -14.18
C ASN A 69 5.50 -5.91 -13.53
N GLU A 70 5.03 -6.99 -12.88
CA GLU A 70 3.70 -7.06 -12.28
C GLU A 70 3.75 -7.56 -10.85
N ILE A 71 2.93 -6.98 -9.98
CA ILE A 71 2.73 -7.50 -8.63
C ILE A 71 1.83 -8.73 -8.71
N GLN A 72 2.32 -9.86 -8.23
CA GLN A 72 1.62 -11.15 -8.26
C GLN A 72 0.94 -11.48 -6.94
N SER A 73 1.55 -11.10 -5.81
CA SER A 73 1.02 -11.33 -4.48
C SER A 73 1.29 -10.14 -3.59
N ALA A 74 0.41 -9.89 -2.65
CA ALA A 74 0.49 -8.78 -1.71
C ALA A 74 -0.01 -9.17 -0.33
N LEU A 75 0.64 -8.67 0.71
CA LEU A 75 0.23 -8.81 2.09
C LEU A 75 0.51 -7.52 2.86
N ILE A 76 -0.48 -7.06 3.61
CA ILE A 76 -0.33 -5.99 4.60
C ILE A 76 -0.82 -6.53 5.94
N HIS A 77 0.02 -6.46 6.96
CA HIS A 77 -0.28 -6.95 8.30
C HIS A 77 -0.21 -5.84 9.33
N ASP A 78 -1.34 -5.51 9.95
CA ASP A 78 -1.41 -4.69 11.17
C ASP A 78 -1.24 -5.63 12.38
N PRO A 79 -0.08 -5.62 13.04
CA PRO A 79 0.19 -6.55 14.15
C PRO A 79 -0.55 -6.17 15.43
N ILE A 80 -1.00 -4.93 15.56
CA ILE A 80 -1.71 -4.46 16.76
C ILE A 80 -3.17 -4.91 16.75
N LYS A 81 -3.83 -4.79 15.59
CA LYS A 81 -5.22 -5.22 15.44
C LYS A 81 -5.36 -6.67 15.02
N ASN A 82 -4.24 -7.35 14.74
CA ASN A 82 -4.21 -8.69 14.16
C ASN A 82 -5.04 -8.77 12.86
N GLU A 83 -4.86 -7.78 12.01
CA GLU A 83 -5.53 -7.66 10.72
C GLU A 83 -4.56 -8.00 9.60
N ILE A 84 -4.94 -8.95 8.74
CA ILE A 84 -4.17 -9.34 7.56
C ILE A 84 -5.00 -9.05 6.32
N PHE A 85 -4.46 -8.22 5.44
CA PHE A 85 -4.99 -7.96 4.10
C PHE A 85 -4.08 -8.66 3.09
N PHE A 86 -4.68 -9.46 2.22
CA PHE A 86 -3.94 -10.29 1.28
C PHE A 86 -4.61 -10.25 -0.10
N ALA A 87 -3.81 -10.29 -1.16
CA ALA A 87 -4.30 -10.46 -2.52
C ALA A 87 -3.32 -11.26 -3.37
N GLU A 88 -3.85 -12.02 -4.30
CA GLU A 88 -3.11 -12.61 -5.42
C GLU A 88 -3.76 -12.16 -6.72
N LYS A 89 -2.94 -11.89 -7.73
CA LYS A 89 -3.38 -11.45 -9.04
C LYS A 89 -4.40 -12.44 -9.65
N ASN A 90 -5.56 -11.91 -10.06
CA ASN A 90 -6.71 -12.64 -10.59
C ASN A 90 -7.41 -13.58 -9.59
N ASN A 91 -7.10 -13.48 -8.30
CA ASN A 91 -7.67 -14.37 -7.28
C ASN A 91 -8.51 -13.63 -6.22
N GLY A 92 -8.53 -12.29 -6.29
CA GLY A 92 -9.27 -11.42 -5.39
C GLY A 92 -8.48 -10.97 -4.17
N ALA A 93 -9.10 -10.10 -3.40
CA ALA A 93 -8.56 -9.55 -2.16
C ALA A 93 -9.30 -10.08 -0.94
N TYR A 94 -8.58 -10.26 0.16
CA TYR A 94 -9.07 -10.87 1.39
C TYR A 94 -8.64 -10.08 2.62
N PHE A 95 -9.49 -10.03 3.61
CA PHE A 95 -9.25 -9.54 4.96
C PHE A 95 -9.52 -10.68 5.96
N ASN A 96 -8.52 -11.08 6.73
CA ASN A 96 -8.63 -12.20 7.67
C ASN A 96 -9.38 -13.41 7.08
N ASN A 97 -9.00 -13.84 5.87
CA ASN A 97 -9.59 -14.95 5.08
C ASN A 97 -11.00 -14.68 4.52
N HIS A 98 -11.60 -13.52 4.73
CA HIS A 98 -12.87 -13.12 4.12
C HIS A 98 -12.63 -12.27 2.88
N ARG A 99 -13.29 -12.63 1.76
CA ARG A 99 -13.18 -11.85 0.53
C ARG A 99 -13.73 -10.43 0.74
N VAL A 100 -12.97 -9.42 0.29
CA VAL A 100 -13.35 -8.01 0.41
C VAL A 100 -13.56 -7.36 -0.94
N ARG A 101 -14.23 -6.21 -0.91
CA ARG A 101 -14.45 -5.31 -2.04
C ARG A 101 -14.27 -3.87 -1.60
N VAL A 102 -13.87 -3.02 -2.53
CA VAL A 102 -13.92 -1.57 -2.36
C VAL A 102 -15.35 -1.09 -2.12
N SER A 103 -15.51 0.10 -1.61
CA SER A 103 -16.83 0.69 -1.39
C SER A 103 -17.57 0.93 -2.73
N ASN A 104 -18.88 1.02 -2.68
CA ASN A 104 -19.76 1.31 -3.82
C ASN A 104 -20.37 2.72 -3.79
N LYS A 105 -19.85 3.61 -2.94
CA LYS A 105 -20.30 5.00 -2.89
C LYS A 105 -20.03 5.69 -4.23
N SER A 106 -20.91 6.61 -4.60
CA SER A 106 -20.85 7.32 -5.89
C SER A 106 -20.72 8.84 -5.76
N ASN A 107 -20.96 9.41 -4.57
CA ASN A 107 -20.82 10.83 -4.29
C ASN A 107 -19.60 11.09 -3.43
N LEU A 108 -18.77 12.05 -3.84
CA LEU A 108 -17.53 12.38 -3.11
C LEU A 108 -17.80 12.93 -1.69
N GLU A 109 -18.95 13.59 -1.48
CA GLU A 109 -19.35 14.14 -0.18
C GLU A 109 -19.59 13.05 0.87
N ASP A 110 -19.99 11.86 0.45
CA ASP A 110 -20.23 10.70 1.32
C ASP A 110 -18.94 9.88 1.54
N CYS A 111 -17.87 10.23 0.83
CA CYS A 111 -16.62 9.48 0.82
C CYS A 111 -15.66 9.95 1.91
N LEU A 112 -14.83 9.00 2.36
CA LEU A 112 -13.73 9.24 3.27
C LEU A 112 -12.40 8.92 2.56
N PHE A 113 -11.55 9.91 2.46
CA PHE A 113 -10.24 9.81 1.81
C PHE A 113 -9.12 9.82 2.84
N SER A 114 -7.96 9.32 2.47
CA SER A 114 -6.73 9.48 3.24
C SER A 114 -5.57 9.98 2.38
N SER A 115 -4.68 10.68 3.03
CA SER A 115 -3.39 11.09 2.54
C SER A 115 -2.54 11.60 3.70
N ASN A 116 -1.25 11.28 3.68
CA ASN A 116 -0.31 11.76 4.71
C ASN A 116 0.45 13.03 4.26
N GLN A 117 -0.04 13.70 3.22
CA GLN A 117 0.53 14.93 2.70
C GLN A 117 -0.01 16.16 3.43
N GLU A 118 0.87 17.13 3.69
CA GLU A 118 0.51 18.36 4.39
C GLU A 118 -0.39 19.29 3.55
N GLY A 119 -1.17 20.14 4.21
CA GLY A 119 -1.95 21.20 3.57
C GLY A 119 -3.25 20.76 2.89
N LEU A 120 -3.60 19.49 2.89
CA LEU A 120 -4.73 18.95 2.12
C LEU A 120 -6.09 19.55 2.47
N LYS A 121 -6.34 19.87 3.74
CA LYS A 121 -7.61 20.51 4.15
C LYS A 121 -7.78 21.93 3.59
N ILE A 122 -6.67 22.60 3.28
CA ILE A 122 -6.69 23.91 2.64
C ILE A 122 -6.99 23.76 1.14
N ILE A 123 -6.41 22.73 0.51
CA ILE A 123 -6.58 22.46 -0.93
C ILE A 123 -7.95 21.84 -1.22
N PHE A 124 -8.43 20.94 -0.34
CA PHE A 124 -9.67 20.20 -0.50
C PHE A 124 -10.60 20.37 0.71
N PRO A 125 -11.14 21.58 0.98
CA PRO A 125 -11.92 21.86 2.19
C PRO A 125 -13.21 21.07 2.29
N ASN A 126 -13.74 20.60 1.15
CA ASN A 126 -15.01 19.88 1.06
C ASN A 126 -14.87 18.35 1.04
N LEU A 127 -13.65 17.81 1.14
CA LEU A 127 -13.42 16.37 1.24
C LEU A 127 -13.24 15.96 2.70
N ASN A 128 -13.89 14.85 3.08
CA ASN A 128 -13.63 14.22 4.37
C ASN A 128 -12.27 13.50 4.30
N MET A 129 -11.27 14.03 5.01
CA MET A 129 -9.89 13.57 4.93
C MET A 129 -9.40 12.99 6.26
N ARG A 130 -8.53 12.00 6.17
CA ARG A 130 -7.72 11.48 7.28
C ARG A 130 -6.25 11.54 6.89
N SER A 131 -5.40 11.74 7.91
CA SER A 131 -3.95 11.58 7.82
C SER A 131 -3.58 10.59 8.92
N THR A 132 -3.34 9.34 8.55
CA THR A 132 -3.22 8.24 9.51
C THR A 132 -1.77 7.94 9.87
N GLY A 133 -0.84 8.27 8.98
CA GLY A 133 0.59 8.02 9.12
C GLY A 133 1.06 6.65 8.64
N SER A 134 0.17 5.84 8.02
CA SER A 134 0.50 4.55 7.42
C SER A 134 -0.18 4.44 6.04
N ALA A 135 0.61 4.54 4.98
CA ALA A 135 0.09 4.48 3.61
C ALA A 135 -0.36 3.06 3.24
N ALA A 136 0.35 2.04 3.70
CA ALA A 136 -0.03 0.66 3.48
C ALA A 136 -1.41 0.35 4.10
N LEU A 137 -1.65 0.76 5.36
CA LEU A 137 -2.97 0.58 5.98
C LEU A 137 -4.05 1.41 5.30
N ASP A 138 -3.76 2.63 4.87
CA ASP A 138 -4.70 3.46 4.14
C ASP A 138 -5.16 2.76 2.84
N LEU A 139 -4.23 2.22 2.06
CA LEU A 139 -4.54 1.46 0.85
C LEU A 139 -5.30 0.15 1.14
N ALA A 140 -4.91 -0.58 2.19
CA ALA A 140 -5.63 -1.77 2.65
C ALA A 140 -7.08 -1.43 3.05
N TYR A 141 -7.29 -0.28 3.68
CA TYR A 141 -8.61 0.20 4.05
C TYR A 141 -9.44 0.62 2.84
N VAL A 142 -8.83 1.18 1.79
CA VAL A 142 -9.53 1.38 0.50
C VAL A 142 -9.93 0.03 -0.10
N GLY A 143 -9.04 -0.95 -0.16
CA GLY A 143 -9.33 -2.29 -0.69
C GLY A 143 -10.40 -3.04 0.08
N SER A 144 -10.58 -2.75 1.37
CA SER A 144 -11.62 -3.35 2.22
C SER A 144 -12.89 -2.49 2.38
N GLY A 145 -12.98 -1.34 1.68
CA GLY A 145 -14.14 -0.45 1.71
C GLY A 145 -14.31 0.37 3.00
N ARG A 146 -13.29 0.41 3.87
CA ARG A 146 -13.26 1.26 5.07
C ARG A 146 -12.95 2.71 4.73
N LEU A 147 -12.10 2.93 3.72
CA LEU A 147 -11.86 4.20 3.04
C LEU A 147 -12.34 4.10 1.61
N ASP A 148 -12.56 5.23 0.98
CA ASP A 148 -13.07 5.31 -0.38
C ASP A 148 -11.97 5.64 -1.40
N GLY A 149 -10.93 6.35 -0.96
CA GLY A 149 -9.76 6.66 -1.78
C GLY A 149 -8.53 7.10 -0.98
N PHE A 150 -7.39 6.96 -1.62
CA PHE A 150 -6.08 7.38 -1.14
C PHE A 150 -5.32 8.11 -2.25
N PHE A 151 -4.64 9.20 -1.92
CA PHE A 151 -3.78 9.90 -2.86
C PHE A 151 -2.60 10.55 -2.15
N GLN A 152 -1.42 10.44 -2.73
CA GLN A 152 -0.20 11.04 -2.19
C GLN A 152 0.83 11.24 -3.29
N ASN A 153 1.62 12.31 -3.19
CA ASN A 153 2.76 12.57 -4.06
C ASN A 153 4.05 12.12 -3.39
N LYS A 154 5.04 11.74 -4.19
CA LYS A 154 6.41 11.42 -3.76
C LYS A 154 6.49 10.33 -2.69
N ILE A 155 5.62 9.32 -2.79
CA ILE A 155 5.62 8.15 -1.92
C ILE A 155 6.59 7.07 -2.46
N LYS A 156 7.07 6.21 -1.60
CA LYS A 156 7.97 5.13 -2.00
C LYS A 156 7.22 3.89 -2.47
N LEU A 157 7.89 3.12 -3.33
CA LEU A 157 7.28 1.92 -3.90
C LEU A 157 6.93 0.87 -2.84
N TRP A 158 7.75 0.68 -1.83
CA TRP A 158 7.49 -0.31 -0.78
C TRP A 158 6.27 0.01 0.09
N ASP A 159 5.92 1.31 0.23
CA ASP A 159 4.72 1.74 0.96
C ASP A 159 3.42 1.36 0.22
N ILE A 160 3.45 1.22 -1.12
CA ILE A 160 2.24 1.16 -1.95
C ILE A 160 2.08 -0.13 -2.77
N ALA A 161 3.17 -0.85 -3.05
CA ALA A 161 3.14 -1.99 -3.97
C ALA A 161 2.10 -3.05 -3.56
N ALA A 162 2.04 -3.41 -2.29
CA ALA A 162 1.05 -4.36 -1.78
C ALA A 162 -0.38 -3.79 -1.86
N GLY A 163 -0.56 -2.55 -1.42
CA GLY A 163 -1.88 -1.90 -1.37
C GLY A 163 -2.52 -1.75 -2.75
N ILE A 164 -1.73 -1.46 -3.78
CA ILE A 164 -2.23 -1.35 -5.16
C ILE A 164 -2.83 -2.67 -5.64
N LEU A 165 -2.16 -3.80 -5.43
CA LEU A 165 -2.72 -5.10 -5.81
C LEU A 165 -4.01 -5.39 -5.02
N ILE A 166 -4.00 -5.15 -3.71
CA ILE A 166 -5.19 -5.35 -2.86
C ILE A 166 -6.37 -4.54 -3.39
N ILE A 167 -6.17 -3.27 -3.74
CA ILE A 167 -7.24 -2.42 -4.30
C ILE A 167 -7.73 -2.94 -5.65
N LYS A 168 -6.83 -3.27 -6.57
CA LYS A 168 -7.19 -3.81 -7.90
C LYS A 168 -7.98 -5.11 -7.78
N GLU A 169 -7.54 -6.03 -6.96
CA GLU A 169 -8.20 -7.32 -6.72
C GLU A 169 -9.53 -7.19 -5.95
N ALA A 170 -9.70 -6.11 -5.19
CA ALA A 170 -10.97 -5.76 -4.55
C ALA A 170 -11.96 -5.04 -5.50
N GLY A 171 -11.59 -4.78 -6.75
CA GLY A 171 -12.42 -4.11 -7.75
C GLY A 171 -12.30 -2.58 -7.73
N GLY A 172 -11.26 -2.04 -7.13
CA GLY A 172 -10.90 -0.63 -7.19
C GLY A 172 -9.98 -0.29 -8.36
N THR A 173 -9.61 0.98 -8.45
CA THR A 173 -8.76 1.53 -9.51
C THR A 173 -7.60 2.30 -8.90
N SER A 174 -6.43 2.19 -9.49
CA SER A 174 -5.28 3.06 -9.24
C SER A 174 -4.70 3.56 -10.56
N ASN A 175 -3.96 4.67 -10.52
CA ASN A 175 -3.11 5.03 -11.65
C ASN A 175 -2.03 3.96 -11.87
N ASP A 176 -1.53 3.87 -13.09
CA ASP A 176 -0.46 2.95 -13.42
C ASP A 176 0.87 3.42 -12.83
N ILE A 177 1.61 2.46 -12.31
CA ILE A 177 3.02 2.66 -11.97
C ILE A 177 3.80 2.23 -13.20
N ILE A 178 4.31 3.22 -13.95
CA ILE A 178 4.97 2.98 -15.25
C ILE A 178 6.30 2.28 -15.07
N GLU A 179 7.04 2.58 -13.99
CA GLU A 179 8.32 1.94 -13.70
C GLU A 179 8.43 1.60 -12.22
N TYR A 180 8.51 0.32 -11.90
CA TYR A 180 8.77 -0.16 -10.53
C TYR A 180 10.20 0.14 -10.03
N ASN A 181 10.99 0.88 -10.80
CA ASN A 181 12.33 1.34 -10.44
C ASN A 181 12.34 2.75 -9.88
N ASP A 182 11.25 3.52 -10.06
CA ASP A 182 11.13 4.85 -9.47
C ASP A 182 10.71 4.71 -8.01
N LEU A 183 11.59 5.20 -7.13
CA LEU A 183 11.36 5.21 -5.69
C LEU A 183 10.53 6.42 -5.23
N SER A 184 10.05 7.26 -6.15
CA SER A 184 9.25 8.45 -5.85
C SER A 184 8.03 8.53 -6.75
N ILE A 185 6.91 8.00 -6.29
CA ILE A 185 5.70 7.76 -7.07
C ILE A 185 4.60 8.71 -6.61
N ASN A 186 3.77 9.16 -7.55
CA ASN A 186 2.51 9.83 -7.25
C ASN A 186 1.39 8.80 -7.37
N ILE A 187 0.78 8.46 -6.26
CA ILE A 187 -0.31 7.47 -6.22
C ILE A 187 -1.68 8.13 -6.14
N ARG A 188 -2.63 7.57 -6.87
CA ARG A 188 -4.05 7.88 -6.86
C ARG A 188 -4.79 6.56 -6.89
N ALA A 189 -5.51 6.22 -5.83
CA ALA A 189 -6.23 4.96 -5.73
C ALA A 189 -7.59 5.17 -5.06
N ALA A 190 -8.62 4.53 -5.58
CA ALA A 190 -9.98 4.66 -5.05
C ALA A 190 -10.86 3.48 -5.45
N SER A 191 -12.07 3.42 -4.88
CA SER A 191 -13.13 2.60 -5.44
C SER A 191 -13.43 3.04 -6.88
N SER A 192 -13.71 2.09 -7.77
CA SER A 192 -13.90 2.38 -9.20
C SER A 192 -15.08 3.33 -9.45
N SER A 193 -16.08 3.33 -8.57
CA SER A 193 -17.27 4.19 -8.68
C SER A 193 -16.97 5.69 -8.54
N ILE A 194 -15.89 6.07 -7.86
CA ILE A 194 -15.52 7.47 -7.60
C ILE A 194 -14.17 7.88 -8.19
N TYR A 195 -13.38 6.95 -8.74
CA TYR A 195 -12.02 7.22 -9.19
C TYR A 195 -11.94 8.40 -10.15
N SER A 196 -12.76 8.42 -11.22
CA SER A 196 -12.76 9.53 -12.19
C SER A 196 -13.12 10.87 -11.55
N LYS A 197 -14.13 10.90 -10.68
CA LYS A 197 -14.53 12.11 -9.95
C LYS A 197 -13.44 12.59 -9.00
N MET A 198 -12.72 11.67 -8.34
CA MET A 198 -11.57 12.01 -7.51
C MET A 198 -10.45 12.62 -8.37
N MET A 199 -10.14 12.02 -9.54
CA MET A 199 -9.13 12.55 -10.46
C MET A 199 -9.44 13.96 -10.95
N GLU A 200 -10.71 14.27 -11.28
CA GLU A 200 -11.14 15.62 -11.64
C GLU A 200 -10.87 16.66 -10.52
N LYS A 201 -11.04 16.27 -9.25
CA LYS A 201 -10.71 17.14 -8.11
C LYS A 201 -9.21 17.31 -7.90
N LEU A 202 -8.40 16.32 -8.28
CA LEU A 202 -6.95 16.29 -8.07
C LEU A 202 -6.14 16.83 -9.27
N VAL A 203 -6.77 17.44 -10.29
CA VAL A 203 -6.10 17.90 -11.53
C VAL A 203 -4.88 18.81 -11.24
N ASN A 204 -4.88 19.57 -10.15
CA ASN A 204 -3.80 20.48 -9.76
C ASN A 204 -3.00 20.00 -8.55
N PHE A 205 -3.11 18.73 -8.17
CA PHE A 205 -2.42 18.09 -7.07
C PHE A 205 -1.33 17.12 -7.61
#